data_4d2ff58622a9b95ed0c445f47670b6a1
#
_entry.id   4d2ff58622a9b95ed0c445f47670b6a1
#
_cell.length_a   1.000
_cell.length_b   1.000
_cell.length_c   1.000
_cell.angle_alpha   90.00
_cell.angle_beta   90.00
_cell.angle_gamma   90.00
#
_symmetry.space_group_name_H-M   'P 1'
#
loop_
_entity.id
_entity.type
_entity.pdbx_description
1 polymer ?
#
loop_
_entity_poly.entity_id
_entity_poly.type
_entity_poly.pdbx_seq_one_letter_code
_entity_poly.pdbx_strand_id
1 'polypeptide(L)'
;MKFRYFLISSAFRISNDYQIEYHRLCSCICKYPSKVHSFIVLNKYAKFWIKKLNLSKHPEGGYFADTYKSDKIIRLPGYDGSRSICTAIYYLLTGNQFSSFHIMKSDEIWHFCSGSSLTLYIIDSKGKLKEAFLGPNISKGETFQLVIKSGCWFAASVNEKKSYSLVGCTVSPGFDYKDWEIGNRKRLAEMYPEHKQIIERYTSAVQI
;
A
#
# COMPACT_ATOMS: atom_id res chain seq x y z
N MET A 1 23.03 -39.78 -29.11
CA MET A 1 22.00 -38.78 -29.45
C MET A 1 22.33 -37.48 -28.74
N LYS A 2 22.93 -36.51 -29.46
CA LYS A 2 23.40 -35.21 -28.87
C LYS A 2 22.30 -34.17 -29.08
N PHE A 3 21.69 -33.67 -28.03
CA PHE A 3 20.80 -32.50 -28.09
C PHE A 3 21.63 -31.21 -28.10
N ARG A 4 21.55 -30.46 -29.18
CA ARG A 4 22.08 -29.09 -29.30
C ARG A 4 21.07 -28.11 -28.72
N TYR A 5 21.48 -27.36 -27.71
CA TYR A 5 20.73 -26.19 -27.25
C TYR A 5 20.95 -25.03 -28.21
N PHE A 6 19.89 -24.54 -28.82
CA PHE A 6 19.87 -23.27 -29.54
C PHE A 6 19.64 -22.17 -28.53
N LEU A 7 20.65 -21.34 -28.29
CA LEU A 7 20.55 -20.09 -27.59
C LEU A 7 19.95 -19.04 -28.54
N ILE A 8 18.69 -18.65 -28.35
CA ILE A 8 18.11 -17.47 -28.98
C ILE A 8 18.42 -16.29 -28.09
N SER A 9 19.44 -15.53 -28.44
CA SER A 9 19.77 -14.22 -27.88
C SER A 9 18.81 -13.19 -28.51
N SER A 10 17.69 -12.91 -27.88
CA SER A 10 16.92 -11.69 -28.16
C SER A 10 17.40 -10.58 -27.24
N ALA A 11 18.30 -9.77 -27.76
CA ALA A 11 18.72 -8.53 -27.12
C ALA A 11 17.55 -7.55 -27.08
N PHE A 12 16.91 -7.42 -25.92
CA PHE A 12 16.07 -6.24 -25.63
C PHE A 12 16.99 -5.03 -25.49
N ARG A 13 16.99 -4.17 -26.51
CA ARG A 13 17.56 -2.81 -26.38
C ARG A 13 16.66 -2.01 -25.44
N ILE A 14 17.05 -1.93 -24.18
CA ILE A 14 16.53 -0.91 -23.26
C ILE A 14 17.15 0.42 -23.72
N SER A 15 16.34 1.39 -24.13
CA SER A 15 16.82 2.70 -24.55
C SER A 15 17.60 3.38 -23.42
N ASN A 16 18.77 3.93 -23.78
CA ASN A 16 19.76 4.52 -22.86
C ASN A 16 19.29 5.81 -22.15
N ASP A 17 18.07 6.27 -22.36
CA ASP A 17 17.61 7.58 -21.85
C ASP A 17 17.44 7.64 -20.32
N TYR A 18 17.22 6.48 -19.66
CA TYR A 18 17.12 6.42 -18.19
C TYR A 18 18.47 6.38 -17.46
N GLN A 19 19.52 5.90 -18.09
CA GLN A 19 20.86 5.83 -17.48
C GLN A 19 21.58 7.20 -17.45
N ILE A 20 21.30 8.09 -18.40
CA ILE A 20 21.97 9.40 -18.50
C ILE A 20 21.45 10.36 -17.41
N GLU A 21 20.18 10.30 -17.02
CA GLU A 21 19.66 11.10 -15.90
C GLU A 21 20.21 10.66 -14.53
N TYR A 22 20.50 9.37 -14.36
CA TYR A 22 21.06 8.85 -13.11
C TYR A 22 22.50 9.34 -12.86
N HIS A 23 23.34 9.40 -13.91
CA HIS A 23 24.72 9.87 -13.80
C HIS A 23 24.84 11.40 -13.64
N ARG A 24 23.94 12.18 -14.24
CA ARG A 24 23.92 13.64 -14.04
C ARG A 24 23.43 14.08 -12.66
N LEU A 25 22.56 13.30 -12.02
CA LEU A 25 22.13 13.57 -10.64
C LEU A 25 23.17 13.19 -9.59
N CYS A 26 24.02 12.19 -9.88
CA CYS A 26 25.04 11.73 -8.93
C CYS A 26 26.20 12.74 -8.77
N SER A 27 26.56 13.50 -9.81
CA SER A 27 27.65 14.49 -9.75
C SER A 27 27.30 15.79 -9.02
N CYS A 28 26.01 16.11 -8.84
CA CYS A 28 25.55 17.28 -8.07
C CYS A 28 25.38 16.99 -6.56
N ILE A 29 25.44 15.72 -6.13
CA ILE A 29 25.15 15.30 -4.75
C ILE A 29 26.27 15.67 -3.77
N CYS A 30 27.49 15.95 -4.25
CA CYS A 30 28.66 16.17 -3.37
C CYS A 30 28.77 17.56 -2.72
N LYS A 31 27.84 18.50 -2.93
CA LYS A 31 27.97 19.87 -2.43
C LYS A 31 26.99 20.29 -1.31
N TYR A 32 26.11 19.42 -0.83
CA TYR A 32 25.15 19.78 0.23
C TYR A 32 25.15 18.75 1.38
N PRO A 33 24.91 19.17 2.64
CA PRO A 33 24.91 18.24 3.77
C PRO A 33 23.82 17.17 3.62
N SER A 34 24.23 15.92 3.85
CA SER A 34 23.49 14.69 3.56
C SER A 34 22.01 14.63 4.00
N LYS A 35 21.65 15.34 5.07
CA LYS A 35 20.27 15.34 5.61
C LYS A 35 19.24 16.11 4.76
N VAL A 36 19.66 17.21 4.11
CA VAL A 36 18.75 18.04 3.29
C VAL A 36 18.51 17.39 1.92
N HIS A 37 19.53 16.75 1.35
CA HIS A 37 19.42 16.04 0.07
C HIS A 37 18.44 14.86 0.12
N SER A 38 18.50 14.05 1.19
CA SER A 38 17.61 12.89 1.30
C SER A 38 16.13 13.30 1.39
N PHE A 39 15.82 14.44 2.03
CA PHE A 39 14.45 14.93 2.17
C PHE A 39 13.85 15.40 0.84
N ILE A 40 14.64 16.10 0.02
CA ILE A 40 14.20 16.62 -1.28
C ILE A 40 13.98 15.48 -2.28
N VAL A 41 14.90 14.49 -2.31
CA VAL A 41 14.82 13.35 -3.24
C VAL A 41 13.60 12.48 -2.95
N LEU A 42 13.38 12.11 -1.69
CA LEU A 42 12.25 11.23 -1.31
C LEU A 42 10.89 11.87 -1.59
N ASN A 43 10.73 13.16 -1.28
CA ASN A 43 9.51 13.89 -1.60
C ASN A 43 9.30 14.01 -3.13
N LYS A 44 10.39 14.01 -3.92
CA LYS A 44 10.35 14.01 -5.40
C LYS A 44 9.75 12.71 -5.95
N TYR A 45 10.13 11.54 -5.43
CA TYR A 45 9.62 10.25 -5.91
C TYR A 45 8.14 10.03 -5.56
N ALA A 46 7.71 10.37 -4.36
CA ALA A 46 6.29 10.30 -4.01
C ALA A 46 5.45 11.22 -4.94
N LYS A 47 5.89 12.47 -5.14
CA LYS A 47 5.24 13.42 -6.06
C LYS A 47 5.23 12.91 -7.50
N PHE A 48 6.31 12.24 -7.94
CA PHE A 48 6.39 11.63 -9.26
C PHE A 48 5.28 10.59 -9.45
N TRP A 49 5.14 9.63 -8.50
CA TRP A 49 4.11 8.60 -8.59
C TRP A 49 2.71 9.18 -8.51
N ILE A 50 2.45 10.11 -7.59
CA ILE A 50 1.14 10.79 -7.48
C ILE A 50 0.76 11.41 -8.83
N LYS A 51 1.69 12.12 -9.49
CA LYS A 51 1.44 12.74 -10.79
C LYS A 51 1.31 11.72 -11.92
N LYS A 52 2.23 10.73 -11.99
CA LYS A 52 2.28 9.76 -13.11
C LYS A 52 1.14 8.77 -13.11
N LEU A 53 0.68 8.36 -11.94
CA LEU A 53 -0.45 7.46 -11.78
C LEU A 53 -1.77 8.18 -11.54
N ASN A 54 -1.76 9.54 -11.60
CA ASN A 54 -2.94 10.39 -11.39
C ASN A 54 -3.67 10.06 -10.06
N LEU A 55 -2.88 9.91 -8.98
CA LEU A 55 -3.44 9.55 -7.68
C LEU A 55 -4.16 10.73 -7.03
N SER A 56 -5.33 10.50 -6.48
CA SER A 56 -6.13 11.43 -5.67
C SER A 56 -6.03 11.06 -4.17
N LYS A 57 -6.47 11.96 -3.28
CA LYS A 57 -6.49 11.69 -1.83
C LYS A 57 -7.47 10.58 -1.49
N HIS A 58 -7.04 9.67 -0.63
CA HIS A 58 -7.89 8.61 -0.09
C HIS A 58 -8.52 9.03 1.25
N PRO A 59 -9.78 8.65 1.55
CA PRO A 59 -10.43 8.98 2.83
C PRO A 59 -9.70 8.47 4.07
N GLU A 60 -9.04 7.32 3.97
CA GLU A 60 -8.24 6.73 5.06
C GLU A 60 -6.90 7.44 5.30
N GLY A 61 -6.46 8.26 4.37
CA GLY A 61 -5.13 8.84 4.28
C GLY A 61 -4.38 8.37 3.02
N GLY A 62 -3.30 9.08 2.67
CA GLY A 62 -2.54 8.77 1.47
C GLY A 62 -3.23 9.13 0.17
N TYR A 63 -2.87 8.42 -0.91
CA TYR A 63 -3.33 8.69 -2.28
C TYR A 63 -3.64 7.38 -3.01
N PHE A 64 -4.64 7.40 -3.90
CA PHE A 64 -5.07 6.22 -4.65
C PHE A 64 -5.54 6.56 -6.06
N ALA A 65 -5.62 5.54 -6.90
CA ALA A 65 -6.34 5.56 -8.17
C ALA A 65 -6.89 4.17 -8.47
N ASP A 66 -8.13 4.12 -8.98
CA ASP A 66 -8.71 2.89 -9.49
C ASP A 66 -7.93 2.41 -10.72
N THR A 67 -7.59 1.13 -10.74
CA THR A 67 -6.87 0.51 -11.86
C THR A 67 -7.69 -0.56 -12.54
N TYR A 68 -8.61 -1.18 -11.80
CA TYR A 68 -9.46 -2.24 -12.33
C TYR A 68 -10.78 -2.34 -11.58
N LYS A 69 -11.84 -2.58 -12.34
CA LYS A 69 -13.14 -3.00 -11.84
C LYS A 69 -13.71 -4.02 -12.83
N SER A 70 -14.00 -5.22 -12.36
CA SER A 70 -14.57 -6.26 -13.22
C SER A 70 -15.99 -5.90 -13.65
N ASP A 71 -16.31 -6.13 -14.93
CA ASP A 71 -17.66 -6.01 -15.47
C ASP A 71 -18.59 -7.14 -15.01
N LYS A 72 -18.00 -8.26 -14.55
CA LYS A 72 -18.74 -9.38 -14.00
C LYS A 72 -19.17 -9.06 -12.58
N ILE A 73 -20.41 -9.35 -12.26
CA ILE A 73 -21.02 -9.12 -10.96
C ILE A 73 -21.45 -10.42 -10.29
N ILE A 74 -21.47 -10.40 -8.95
CA ILE A 74 -21.90 -11.51 -8.11
C ILE A 74 -22.86 -11.01 -7.04
N ARG A 75 -23.84 -11.83 -6.66
CA ARG A 75 -24.66 -11.63 -5.46
C ARG A 75 -24.27 -12.67 -4.42
N LEU A 76 -23.96 -12.20 -3.23
CA LEU A 76 -23.54 -13.06 -2.12
C LEU A 76 -24.38 -12.80 -0.88
N PRO A 77 -24.66 -13.82 -0.05
CA PRO A 77 -25.27 -13.64 1.27
C PRO A 77 -24.45 -12.65 2.11
N GLY A 78 -25.14 -11.78 2.86
CA GLY A 78 -24.51 -10.79 3.72
C GLY A 78 -24.09 -9.48 3.03
N TYR A 79 -24.20 -9.37 1.70
CA TYR A 79 -23.96 -8.14 0.96
C TYR A 79 -25.26 -7.47 0.55
N ASP A 80 -25.34 -6.14 0.73
CA ASP A 80 -26.47 -5.34 0.26
C ASP A 80 -26.34 -5.09 -1.25
N GLY A 81 -27.04 -5.90 -2.04
CA GLY A 81 -26.99 -5.86 -3.51
C GLY A 81 -25.84 -6.66 -4.12
N SER A 82 -25.57 -6.40 -5.38
CA SER A 82 -24.51 -7.09 -6.13
C SER A 82 -23.18 -6.34 -6.01
N ARG A 83 -22.08 -7.09 -6.18
CA ARG A 83 -20.72 -6.56 -6.22
C ARG A 83 -20.04 -6.96 -7.54
N SER A 84 -19.10 -6.13 -8.00
CA SER A 84 -18.09 -6.57 -8.95
C SER A 84 -17.34 -7.78 -8.36
N ILE A 85 -16.96 -8.76 -9.16
CA ILE A 85 -16.21 -9.91 -8.61
C ILE A 85 -14.82 -9.50 -8.10
N CYS A 86 -14.26 -8.39 -8.61
CA CYS A 86 -12.93 -7.91 -8.20
C CYS A 86 -12.76 -6.43 -8.53
N THR A 87 -12.05 -5.71 -7.67
CA THR A 87 -11.55 -4.36 -7.92
C THR A 87 -10.07 -4.28 -7.54
N ALA A 88 -9.33 -3.36 -8.17
CA ALA A 88 -7.96 -3.08 -7.78
C ALA A 88 -7.66 -1.57 -7.87
N ILE A 89 -6.75 -1.12 -7.00
CA ILE A 89 -6.24 0.25 -6.95
C ILE A 89 -4.72 0.26 -6.88
N TYR A 90 -4.10 1.37 -7.31
CA TYR A 90 -2.83 1.79 -6.72
C TYR A 90 -3.09 2.59 -5.45
N TYR A 91 -2.27 2.37 -4.44
CA TYR A 91 -2.33 3.11 -3.19
C TYR A 91 -0.93 3.53 -2.76
N LEU A 92 -0.77 4.80 -2.35
CA LEU A 92 0.50 5.38 -1.96
C LEU A 92 0.38 6.09 -0.61
N LEU A 93 1.25 5.69 0.32
CA LEU A 93 1.48 6.37 1.59
C LEU A 93 2.86 7.04 1.59
N THR A 94 2.97 8.25 2.13
CA THR A 94 4.26 8.84 2.50
C THR A 94 4.57 8.55 3.96
N GLY A 95 5.84 8.62 4.36
CA GLY A 95 6.25 8.28 5.72
C GLY A 95 5.65 9.12 6.85
N ASN A 96 4.99 10.23 6.52
CA ASN A 96 4.26 11.08 7.48
C ASN A 96 2.75 10.83 7.48
N GLN A 97 2.29 9.89 6.66
CA GLN A 97 0.89 9.50 6.54
C GLN A 97 0.69 8.06 7.00
N PHE A 98 -0.54 7.72 7.26
CA PHE A 98 -0.97 6.36 7.56
C PHE A 98 -2.33 6.11 6.89
N SER A 99 -2.66 4.84 6.64
CA SER A 99 -4.01 4.40 6.40
C SER A 99 -4.66 4.19 7.76
N SER A 100 -5.72 4.94 8.04
CA SER A 100 -6.46 4.85 9.31
C SER A 100 -7.05 3.46 9.50
N PHE A 101 -7.21 3.03 10.77
CA PHE A 101 -7.96 1.82 11.05
C PHE A 101 -9.33 1.85 10.36
N HIS A 102 -9.59 0.81 9.60
CA HIS A 102 -10.85 0.56 8.91
C HIS A 102 -11.11 -0.95 8.84
N ILE A 103 -12.33 -1.31 8.48
CA ILE A 103 -12.76 -2.70 8.34
C ILE A 103 -13.52 -2.86 7.03
N MET A 104 -13.38 -4.03 6.39
CA MET A 104 -14.10 -4.38 5.17
C MET A 104 -14.79 -5.73 5.26
N LYS A 105 -15.88 -5.90 4.50
CA LYS A 105 -16.57 -7.18 4.37
C LYS A 105 -15.90 -8.16 3.42
N SER A 106 -14.99 -7.68 2.56
CA SER A 106 -14.26 -8.50 1.59
C SER A 106 -12.81 -8.72 2.04
N ASP A 107 -12.19 -9.79 1.56
CA ASP A 107 -10.74 -9.97 1.67
C ASP A 107 -10.04 -8.92 0.81
N GLU A 108 -8.93 -8.38 1.33
CA GLU A 108 -8.06 -7.48 0.58
C GLU A 108 -6.64 -8.02 0.52
N ILE A 109 -6.04 -7.94 -0.66
CA ILE A 109 -4.65 -8.35 -0.90
C ILE A 109 -3.82 -7.12 -1.23
N TRP A 110 -2.79 -6.88 -0.44
CA TRP A 110 -1.82 -5.82 -0.66
C TRP A 110 -0.58 -6.37 -1.36
N HIS A 111 -0.09 -5.66 -2.38
CA HIS A 111 1.04 -6.05 -3.22
C HIS A 111 2.08 -4.94 -3.19
N PHE A 112 3.29 -5.22 -2.72
CA PHE A 112 4.39 -4.24 -2.72
C PHE A 112 4.84 -3.93 -4.15
N CYS A 113 4.87 -2.64 -4.51
CA CYS A 113 5.31 -2.19 -5.82
C CYS A 113 6.63 -1.41 -5.76
N SER A 114 6.77 -0.45 -4.83
CA SER A 114 7.95 0.42 -4.78
C SER A 114 8.05 1.21 -3.47
N GLY A 115 9.25 1.64 -3.13
CA GLY A 115 9.53 2.50 -1.99
C GLY A 115 10.05 1.74 -0.78
N SER A 116 9.75 2.24 0.43
CA SER A 116 10.06 1.59 1.70
C SER A 116 8.98 0.59 2.06
N SER A 117 9.36 -0.41 2.84
CA SER A 117 8.38 -1.31 3.47
C SER A 117 7.39 -0.55 4.35
N LEU A 118 6.23 -1.16 4.54
CA LEU A 118 5.23 -0.68 5.48
C LEU A 118 4.82 -1.78 6.46
N THR A 119 4.31 -1.35 7.62
CA THR A 119 3.73 -2.22 8.62
C THR A 119 2.22 -2.13 8.54
N LEU A 120 1.55 -3.28 8.44
CA LEU A 120 0.11 -3.42 8.62
C LEU A 120 -0.16 -3.86 10.07
N TYR A 121 -1.03 -3.15 10.75
CA TYR A 121 -1.53 -3.44 12.10
C TYR A 121 -2.92 -4.04 11.93
N ILE A 122 -3.08 -5.32 12.23
CA ILE A 122 -4.30 -6.08 11.94
C ILE A 122 -4.87 -6.61 13.25
N ILE A 123 -6.09 -6.21 13.62
CA ILE A 123 -6.85 -6.75 14.75
C ILE A 123 -7.85 -7.75 14.17
N ASP A 124 -7.69 -9.01 14.48
CA ASP A 124 -8.56 -10.08 13.96
C ASP A 124 -9.92 -10.11 14.67
N SER A 125 -10.82 -10.98 14.19
CA SER A 125 -12.17 -11.15 14.77
C SER A 125 -12.19 -11.63 16.23
N LYS A 126 -11.06 -12.11 16.76
CA LYS A 126 -10.88 -12.49 18.16
C LYS A 126 -10.27 -11.38 19.00
N GLY A 127 -10.04 -10.20 18.41
CA GLY A 127 -9.41 -9.05 19.06
C GLY A 127 -7.89 -9.12 19.13
N LYS A 128 -7.23 -10.10 18.52
CA LYS A 128 -5.78 -10.23 18.59
C LYS A 128 -5.10 -9.31 17.57
N LEU A 129 -4.21 -8.44 18.06
CA LEU A 129 -3.36 -7.60 17.21
C LEU A 129 -2.20 -8.41 16.63
N LYS A 130 -1.97 -8.27 15.34
CA LYS A 130 -0.82 -8.77 14.59
C LYS A 130 -0.20 -7.64 13.79
N GLU A 131 1.14 -7.55 13.82
CA GLU A 131 1.91 -6.73 12.89
C GLU A 131 2.40 -7.61 11.73
N ALA A 132 2.30 -7.09 10.51
CA ALA A 132 2.78 -7.76 9.32
C ALA A 132 3.53 -6.76 8.43
N PHE A 133 4.63 -7.20 7.82
CA PHE A 133 5.54 -6.33 7.09
C PHE A 133 5.44 -6.60 5.59
N LEU A 134 5.05 -5.58 4.83
CA LEU A 134 4.99 -5.64 3.38
C LEU A 134 6.16 -4.85 2.80
N GLY A 135 6.99 -5.48 2.00
CA GLY A 135 8.19 -4.84 1.46
C GLY A 135 9.12 -5.79 0.71
N PRO A 136 10.26 -5.27 0.22
CA PRO A 136 11.14 -6.03 -0.66
C PRO A 136 12.14 -6.93 0.07
N ASN A 137 12.29 -6.79 1.39
CA ASN A 137 13.36 -7.46 2.13
C ASN A 137 12.87 -8.71 2.85
N ILE A 138 12.79 -9.81 2.10
CA ILE A 138 12.36 -11.13 2.61
C ILE A 138 13.23 -11.60 3.78
N SER A 139 14.53 -11.28 3.79
CA SER A 139 15.44 -11.69 4.88
C SER A 139 15.15 -11.00 6.20
N LYS A 140 14.40 -9.88 6.19
CA LYS A 140 13.91 -9.18 7.39
C LYS A 140 12.47 -9.54 7.76
N GLY A 141 11.90 -10.58 7.16
CA GLY A 141 10.53 -11.02 7.41
C GLY A 141 9.47 -10.19 6.68
N GLU A 142 9.86 -9.35 5.71
CA GLU A 142 8.93 -8.68 4.84
C GLU A 142 8.40 -9.64 3.77
N THR A 143 7.21 -9.37 3.24
CA THR A 143 6.61 -10.14 2.14
C THR A 143 6.19 -9.21 1.01
N PHE A 144 6.17 -9.72 -0.23
CA PHE A 144 5.68 -8.94 -1.38
C PHE A 144 4.15 -8.85 -1.42
N GLN A 145 3.47 -9.76 -0.74
CA GLN A 145 2.01 -9.83 -0.68
C GLN A 145 1.54 -10.11 0.74
N LEU A 146 0.46 -9.45 1.14
CA LEU A 146 -0.25 -9.69 2.40
C LEU A 146 -1.74 -9.76 2.17
N VAL A 147 -2.40 -10.74 2.81
CA VAL A 147 -3.86 -10.87 2.79
C VAL A 147 -4.42 -10.37 4.11
N ILE A 148 -5.32 -9.39 4.03
CA ILE A 148 -6.16 -8.93 5.14
C ILE A 148 -7.51 -9.61 4.97
N LYS A 149 -7.90 -10.42 5.96
CA LYS A 149 -9.17 -11.14 5.92
C LYS A 149 -10.34 -10.20 6.21
N SER A 150 -11.45 -10.48 5.57
CA SER A 150 -12.74 -9.89 5.84
C SER A 150 -13.03 -9.83 7.35
N GLY A 151 -13.58 -8.71 7.82
CA GLY A 151 -13.95 -8.53 9.22
C GLY A 151 -12.77 -8.25 10.18
N CYS A 152 -11.56 -8.07 9.68
CA CYS A 152 -10.44 -7.57 10.47
C CYS A 152 -10.37 -6.04 10.41
N TRP A 153 -10.14 -5.39 11.56
CA TRP A 153 -9.73 -4.00 11.60
C TRP A 153 -8.25 -3.90 11.24
N PHE A 154 -7.89 -3.01 10.34
CA PHE A 154 -6.48 -2.84 10.01
C PHE A 154 -6.11 -1.39 9.67
N ALA A 155 -4.85 -1.07 9.91
CA ALA A 155 -4.21 0.19 9.59
C ALA A 155 -2.84 -0.07 8.99
N ALA A 156 -2.26 0.92 8.29
CA ALA A 156 -0.92 0.79 7.72
C ALA A 156 -0.10 2.07 7.86
N SER A 157 1.21 1.91 8.06
CA SER A 157 2.16 3.04 8.03
C SER A 157 3.48 2.66 7.38
N VAL A 158 4.09 3.62 6.71
CA VAL A 158 5.42 3.45 6.09
C VAL A 158 6.48 3.41 7.19
N ASN A 159 7.40 2.43 7.13
CA ASN A 159 8.41 2.22 8.16
C ASN A 159 9.46 3.34 8.18
N GLU A 160 9.78 3.93 7.03
CA GLU A 160 10.73 5.01 6.94
C GLU A 160 10.04 6.37 6.74
N LYS A 161 10.10 7.24 7.77
CA LYS A 161 9.39 8.53 7.79
C LYS A 161 9.72 9.48 6.64
N LYS A 162 10.89 9.35 6.05
CA LYS A 162 11.33 10.20 4.94
C LYS A 162 11.09 9.58 3.56
N SER A 163 10.43 8.43 3.53
CA SER A 163 10.15 7.65 2.33
C SER A 163 8.66 7.65 1.96
N TYR A 164 8.30 6.76 1.05
CA TYR A 164 6.95 6.43 0.63
C TYR A 164 6.85 4.92 0.44
N SER A 165 5.64 4.41 0.38
CA SER A 165 5.35 3.06 -0.12
C SER A 165 4.25 3.15 -1.17
N LEU A 166 4.50 2.57 -2.35
CA LEU A 166 3.50 2.37 -3.39
C LEU A 166 3.13 0.90 -3.40
N VAL A 167 1.85 0.63 -3.29
CA VAL A 167 1.29 -0.73 -3.29
C VAL A 167 0.13 -0.83 -4.28
N GLY A 168 -0.17 -2.05 -4.72
CA GLY A 168 -1.45 -2.39 -5.33
C GLY A 168 -2.34 -3.00 -4.26
N CYS A 169 -3.64 -2.69 -4.27
CA CYS A 169 -4.62 -3.34 -3.41
C CYS A 169 -5.68 -4.00 -4.29
N THR A 170 -5.98 -5.27 -4.03
CA THR A 170 -7.00 -6.05 -4.75
C THR A 170 -8.05 -6.52 -3.77
N VAL A 171 -9.32 -6.24 -4.07
CA VAL A 171 -10.46 -6.59 -3.21
C VAL A 171 -11.39 -7.56 -3.95
N SER A 172 -11.76 -8.65 -3.30
CA SER A 172 -12.71 -9.63 -3.86
C SER A 172 -13.59 -10.25 -2.75
N PRO A 173 -14.92 -10.20 -2.90
CA PRO A 173 -15.72 -9.42 -3.85
C PRO A 173 -15.33 -7.96 -3.90
N GLY A 174 -15.48 -7.32 -5.09
CA GLY A 174 -14.98 -5.98 -5.35
C GLY A 174 -15.50 -4.93 -4.35
N PHE A 175 -14.67 -3.93 -4.10
CA PHE A 175 -14.92 -2.85 -3.15
C PHE A 175 -16.22 -2.09 -3.44
N ASP A 176 -16.95 -1.80 -2.37
CA ASP A 176 -18.08 -0.88 -2.31
C ASP A 176 -18.03 -0.16 -0.95
N TYR A 177 -18.29 1.15 -0.93
CA TYR A 177 -18.32 1.94 0.31
C TYR A 177 -19.34 1.44 1.34
N LYS A 178 -20.38 0.70 0.94
CA LYS A 178 -21.34 0.06 1.84
C LYS A 178 -20.74 -1.09 2.67
N ASP A 179 -19.59 -1.60 2.23
CA ASP A 179 -18.88 -2.73 2.86
C ASP A 179 -17.65 -2.29 3.63
N TRP A 180 -17.43 -0.98 3.72
CA TRP A 180 -16.29 -0.35 4.36
C TRP A 180 -16.72 0.56 5.51
N GLU A 181 -15.99 0.51 6.61
CA GLU A 181 -16.20 1.39 7.78
C GLU A 181 -14.84 1.90 8.27
N ILE A 182 -14.72 3.23 8.43
CA ILE A 182 -13.54 3.83 9.06
C ILE A 182 -13.64 3.75 10.57
N GLY A 183 -12.53 3.44 11.25
CA GLY A 183 -12.48 3.22 12.68
C GLY A 183 -12.69 4.52 13.48
N ASN A 184 -13.71 4.53 14.31
CA ASN A 184 -13.88 5.56 15.32
C ASN A 184 -12.91 5.29 16.48
N ARG A 185 -12.02 6.27 16.78
CA ARG A 185 -10.97 6.14 17.79
C ARG A 185 -11.50 5.70 19.16
N LYS A 186 -12.53 6.39 19.67
CA LYS A 186 -13.08 6.14 21.00
C LYS A 186 -13.69 4.74 21.07
N ARG A 187 -14.55 4.41 20.09
CA ARG A 187 -15.21 3.11 19.99
C ARG A 187 -14.21 1.97 19.90
N LEU A 188 -13.19 2.08 19.04
CA LEU A 188 -12.19 1.03 18.90
C LEU A 188 -11.32 0.86 20.16
N ALA A 189 -10.94 1.97 20.81
CA ALA A 189 -10.18 1.93 22.07
C ALA A 189 -10.99 1.33 23.23
N GLU A 190 -12.33 1.48 23.23
CA GLU A 190 -13.23 0.83 24.17
C GLU A 190 -13.43 -0.67 23.86
N MET A 191 -13.46 -1.04 22.57
CA MET A 191 -13.58 -2.44 22.14
C MET A 191 -12.30 -3.25 22.36
N TYR A 192 -11.13 -2.61 22.23
CA TYR A 192 -9.81 -3.25 22.31
C TYR A 192 -8.87 -2.43 23.21
N PRO A 193 -9.13 -2.36 24.53
CA PRO A 193 -8.40 -1.50 25.44
C PRO A 193 -6.90 -1.85 25.53
N GLU A 194 -6.53 -3.12 25.33
CA GLU A 194 -5.15 -3.60 25.27
C GLU A 194 -4.37 -3.06 24.06
N HIS A 195 -5.06 -2.60 23.01
CA HIS A 195 -4.46 -2.05 21.80
C HIS A 195 -4.64 -0.53 21.68
N LYS A 196 -5.07 0.13 22.76
CA LYS A 196 -5.41 1.55 22.79
C LYS A 196 -4.34 2.46 22.16
N GLN A 197 -3.06 2.24 22.48
CA GLN A 197 -1.96 3.06 21.95
C GLN A 197 -1.84 3.01 20.42
N ILE A 198 -1.96 1.84 19.84
CA ILE A 198 -1.91 1.64 18.37
C ILE A 198 -3.17 2.23 17.72
N ILE A 199 -4.32 2.02 18.32
CA ILE A 199 -5.60 2.57 17.83
C ILE A 199 -5.56 4.09 17.83
N GLU A 200 -5.16 4.73 18.93
CA GLU A 200 -5.04 6.18 19.02
C GLU A 200 -4.04 6.76 18.02
N ARG A 201 -2.95 6.04 17.75
CA ARG A 201 -1.91 6.46 16.81
C ARG A 201 -2.38 6.41 15.36
N TYR A 202 -3.19 5.41 14.98
CA TYR A 202 -3.58 5.14 13.60
C TYR A 202 -5.09 5.30 13.35
N THR A 203 -5.74 6.17 14.10
CA THR A 203 -7.10 6.64 13.81
C THR A 203 -7.08 8.16 13.66
N SER A 204 -7.82 8.70 12.70
CA SER A 204 -7.98 10.15 12.56
C SER A 204 -8.67 10.73 13.80
N ALA A 205 -8.24 11.92 14.24
CA ALA A 205 -8.92 12.67 15.30
C ALA A 205 -10.22 13.33 14.81
N VAL A 206 -10.33 13.52 13.49
CA VAL A 206 -11.50 14.14 12.84
C VAL A 206 -12.34 13.01 12.27
N GLN A 207 -13.59 12.90 12.75
CA GLN A 207 -14.61 12.09 12.07
C GLN A 207 -14.95 12.79 10.74
N ILE A 208 -14.77 12.08 9.63
CA ILE A 208 -15.21 12.49 8.30
C ILE A 208 -16.71 12.23 8.18
#